data_3d563878e360b208f6af6eb6a6b11c10
#
_entry.id   3d563878e360b208f6af6eb6a6b11c10
#
_cell.length_a   1.000
_cell.length_b   1.000
_cell.length_c   1.000
_cell.angle_alpha   90.00
_cell.angle_beta   90.00
_cell.angle_gamma   90.00
#
_symmetry.space_group_name_H-M   'P 1'
#
loop_
_entity.id
_entity.type
_entity.pdbx_description
1 polymer ?
#
loop_
_entity_poly.entity_id
_entity_poly.type
_entity_poly.pdbx_seq_one_letter_code
_entity_poly.pdbx_strand_id
1 'polypeptide(L)'
;VLGLFQAARALGLRPALLESLGPKTPFSRLSLLGLKPRHRLEVLEGRLYLDGRRVGEALDLFSYLERGLGRGFFPAWMGFFAYEFARHLGLPTHPPVPGLPEAAFFYYPEGFAFLEGRLVERPALPIRPSPYLPPPLPPLRLYSDYPKARFLEGVREVQERIRAGVVYQVNLSHRFRAQGALDPLALYARLRAQNPSPFMGLLEGEGWAVVSGSPERLFRKVGARVLTRPIAGTRPRGREEAEDLRLEEELLSSPKERAEHAMLVDLLRNDLAKVALPGTVRVRELFTVERYAHVMHLVSEVEGYTRASLGEVFAALFPGGTITGAPKGTVMEAIRDLEPAPRGAYTGSLGYVSGRGADFNILIRSMYQV
;
A
#
# COMPACT_ATOMS: atom_id res chain seq x y z
N VAL A 1 9.98 11.74 13.68
CA VAL A 1 8.55 11.41 13.65
C VAL A 1 8.19 10.36 14.70
N LEU A 2 9.00 9.27 14.86
CA LEU A 2 8.73 8.22 15.88
C LEU A 2 8.58 8.76 17.31
N GLY A 3 9.43 9.71 17.71
CA GLY A 3 9.33 10.32 19.03
C GLY A 3 8.04 11.14 19.24
N LEU A 4 7.49 11.74 18.17
CA LEU A 4 6.17 12.39 18.21
C LEU A 4 5.04 11.35 18.29
N PHE A 5 5.14 10.25 17.54
CA PHE A 5 4.16 9.16 17.61
C PHE A 5 4.11 8.57 19.02
N GLN A 6 5.27 8.24 19.61
CA GLN A 6 5.36 7.72 20.96
C GLN A 6 4.81 8.70 21.99
N ALA A 7 5.13 9.99 21.88
CA ALA A 7 4.59 11.01 22.78
C ALA A 7 3.06 11.11 22.69
N ALA A 8 2.50 11.10 21.48
CA ALA A 8 1.06 11.09 21.27
C ALA A 8 0.40 9.84 21.89
N ARG A 9 0.99 8.66 21.66
CA ARG A 9 0.51 7.39 22.23
C ARG A 9 0.54 7.40 23.76
N ALA A 10 1.61 7.91 24.36
CA ALA A 10 1.75 8.04 25.83
C ALA A 10 0.71 8.98 26.45
N LEU A 11 0.19 9.95 25.71
CA LEU A 11 -0.92 10.83 26.09
C LEU A 11 -2.31 10.18 25.91
N GLY A 12 -2.38 8.90 25.55
CA GLY A 12 -3.64 8.19 25.28
C GLY A 12 -4.30 8.58 23.96
N LEU A 13 -3.59 9.29 23.09
CA LEU A 13 -4.04 9.55 21.72
C LEU A 13 -3.88 8.29 20.87
N ARG A 14 -4.66 8.17 19.81
CA ARG A 14 -4.56 7.06 18.83
C ARG A 14 -3.92 7.58 17.54
N PRO A 15 -2.60 7.78 17.51
CA PRO A 15 -1.94 8.33 16.33
C PRO A 15 -1.91 7.34 15.19
N ALA A 16 -1.88 7.87 13.95
CA ALA A 16 -1.56 7.12 12.74
C ALA A 16 -0.38 7.79 12.03
N LEU A 17 0.49 6.98 11.46
CA LEU A 17 1.68 7.45 10.77
C LEU A 17 1.72 6.94 9.34
N LEU A 18 1.90 7.86 8.40
CA LEU A 18 2.34 7.59 7.03
C LEU A 18 3.67 8.31 6.86
N GLU A 19 4.72 7.59 6.49
CA GLU A 19 6.08 8.15 6.47
C GLU A 19 6.78 7.84 5.15
N SER A 20 7.41 8.86 4.58
CA SER A 20 8.23 8.71 3.39
C SER A 20 9.70 8.76 3.75
N LEU A 21 10.37 7.63 3.55
CA LEU A 21 11.79 7.42 3.79
C LEU A 21 12.44 6.81 2.53
N GLY A 22 13.77 6.62 2.57
CA GLY A 22 14.50 6.03 1.45
C GLY A 22 14.99 7.06 0.45
N PRO A 23 15.21 6.68 -0.81
CA PRO A 23 15.78 7.57 -1.80
C PRO A 23 14.88 8.80 -2.02
N LYS A 24 15.50 9.96 -2.14
CA LYS A 24 14.81 11.21 -2.44
C LYS A 24 14.37 11.18 -3.91
N THR A 25 13.17 10.70 -4.14
CA THR A 25 12.55 10.80 -5.45
C THR A 25 11.61 12.01 -5.49
N PRO A 26 11.32 12.59 -6.66
CA PRO A 26 10.35 13.68 -6.79
C PRO A 26 8.95 13.36 -6.23
N PHE A 27 8.67 12.08 -5.98
CA PHE A 27 7.34 11.53 -5.76
C PHE A 27 7.08 11.02 -4.33
N SER A 28 8.12 10.87 -3.51
CA SER A 28 8.06 10.32 -2.16
C SER A 28 8.65 11.31 -1.17
N ARG A 29 7.82 12.22 -0.66
CA ARG A 29 8.34 13.36 0.13
C ARG A 29 7.48 13.74 1.31
N LEU A 30 6.29 13.14 1.41
CA LEU A 30 5.30 13.54 2.40
C LEU A 30 5.24 12.52 3.53
N SER A 31 5.35 13.01 4.77
CA SER A 31 5.01 12.22 5.96
C SER A 31 3.89 12.91 6.72
N LEU A 32 2.91 12.13 7.16
CA LEU A 32 1.75 12.57 7.93
C LEU A 32 1.68 11.83 9.26
N LEU A 33 1.48 12.56 10.34
CA LEU A 33 1.20 12.01 11.66
C LEU A 33 -0.12 12.60 12.16
N GLY A 34 -1.21 11.84 12.03
CA GLY A 34 -2.48 12.14 12.66
C GLY A 34 -2.40 11.85 14.16
N LEU A 35 -3.00 12.69 15.01
CA LEU A 35 -2.83 12.60 16.47
C LEU A 35 -3.98 11.90 17.17
N LYS A 36 -5.18 12.49 17.11
CA LYS A 36 -6.38 12.02 17.78
C LYS A 36 -7.52 11.94 16.78
N PRO A 37 -7.97 10.74 16.44
CA PRO A 37 -9.09 10.61 15.52
C PRO A 37 -10.39 11.08 16.18
N ARG A 38 -11.22 11.77 15.40
CA ARG A 38 -12.55 12.19 15.81
C ARG A 38 -13.61 11.18 15.40
N HIS A 39 -13.41 10.54 14.23
CA HIS A 39 -14.33 9.57 13.68
C HIS A 39 -13.57 8.35 13.18
N ARG A 40 -14.28 7.21 13.17
CA ARG A 40 -13.80 5.94 12.65
C ARG A 40 -14.82 5.38 11.67
N LEU A 41 -14.37 5.09 10.46
CA LEU A 41 -15.12 4.33 9.45
C LEU A 41 -14.53 2.93 9.37
N GLU A 42 -15.38 1.91 9.41
CA GLU A 42 -14.97 0.51 9.24
C GLU A 42 -15.95 -0.22 8.32
N VAL A 43 -15.41 -1.02 7.42
CA VAL A 43 -16.19 -1.99 6.64
C VAL A 43 -16.00 -3.36 7.24
N LEU A 44 -17.09 -3.92 7.77
CA LEU A 44 -17.14 -5.23 8.39
C LEU A 44 -18.24 -6.05 7.69
N GLU A 45 -17.86 -7.19 7.13
CA GLU A 45 -18.81 -8.07 6.42
C GLU A 45 -19.66 -7.33 5.36
N GLY A 46 -19.00 -6.42 4.62
CA GLY A 46 -19.64 -5.63 3.56
C GLY A 46 -20.46 -4.43 4.04
N ARG A 47 -20.60 -4.21 5.33
CA ARG A 47 -21.39 -3.12 5.92
C ARG A 47 -20.47 -2.00 6.40
N LEU A 48 -20.88 -0.76 6.15
CA LEU A 48 -20.15 0.42 6.60
C LEU A 48 -20.66 0.88 7.96
N TYR A 49 -19.71 1.10 8.87
CA TYR A 49 -19.95 1.64 10.21
C TYR A 49 -19.20 2.95 10.41
N LEU A 50 -19.88 3.96 10.95
CA LEU A 50 -19.30 5.20 11.46
C LEU A 50 -19.43 5.22 12.99
N ASP A 51 -18.29 5.25 13.68
CA ASP A 51 -18.23 5.23 15.15
C ASP A 51 -19.05 4.09 15.78
N GLY A 52 -19.03 2.91 15.14
CA GLY A 52 -19.73 1.71 15.57
C GLY A 52 -21.22 1.64 15.16
N ARG A 53 -21.76 2.66 14.49
CA ARG A 53 -23.14 2.66 13.97
C ARG A 53 -23.15 2.34 12.47
N ARG A 54 -23.96 1.40 12.05
CA ARG A 54 -24.15 1.13 10.63
C ARG A 54 -24.72 2.35 9.91
N VAL A 55 -24.06 2.76 8.81
CA VAL A 55 -24.44 3.93 8.02
C VAL A 55 -24.58 3.66 6.52
N GLY A 56 -24.27 2.44 6.07
CA GLY A 56 -24.37 2.07 4.66
C GLY A 56 -23.73 0.72 4.34
N GLU A 57 -23.42 0.53 3.08
CA GLU A 57 -22.71 -0.62 2.53
C GLU A 57 -21.23 -0.24 2.22
N ALA A 58 -20.42 -1.24 1.91
CA ALA A 58 -18.96 -1.06 1.76
C ALA A 58 -18.55 0.10 0.84
N LEU A 59 -19.20 0.26 -0.33
CA LEU A 59 -18.84 1.28 -1.30
C LEU A 59 -19.27 2.70 -0.90
N ASP A 60 -20.22 2.84 0.03
CA ASP A 60 -20.61 4.15 0.57
C ASP A 60 -19.44 4.84 1.30
N LEU A 61 -18.41 4.07 1.70
CA LEU A 61 -17.20 4.57 2.33
C LEU A 61 -16.60 5.75 1.57
N PHE A 62 -16.51 5.69 0.24
CA PHE A 62 -15.88 6.72 -0.56
C PHE A 62 -16.57 8.08 -0.43
N SER A 63 -17.89 8.10 -0.29
CA SER A 63 -18.65 9.33 -0.07
C SER A 63 -18.30 10.02 1.25
N TYR A 64 -17.91 9.26 2.27
CA TYR A 64 -17.44 9.80 3.55
C TYR A 64 -16.00 10.30 3.46
N LEU A 65 -15.12 9.59 2.75
CA LEU A 65 -13.73 9.97 2.60
C LEU A 65 -13.53 11.31 1.90
N GLU A 66 -14.46 11.72 1.05
CA GLU A 66 -14.40 12.99 0.33
C GLU A 66 -15.08 14.16 1.08
N ARG A 67 -15.63 13.93 2.29
CA ARG A 67 -16.32 14.95 3.10
C ARG A 67 -15.44 15.47 4.25
N GLY A 68 -15.71 16.72 4.66
CA GLY A 68 -15.08 17.32 5.82
C GLY A 68 -13.61 17.66 5.63
N LEU A 69 -13.12 17.66 4.40
CA LEU A 69 -11.74 17.97 4.06
C LEU A 69 -11.53 19.50 4.01
N GLY A 70 -10.41 19.96 4.56
CA GLY A 70 -9.97 21.35 4.47
C GLY A 70 -9.22 21.67 3.19
N ARG A 71 -8.30 22.65 3.25
CA ARG A 71 -7.39 23.01 2.16
C ARG A 71 -5.96 22.52 2.40
N GLY A 72 -5.65 22.02 3.61
CA GLY A 72 -4.36 21.51 4.05
C GLY A 72 -4.20 20.00 3.88
N PHE A 73 -3.16 19.49 4.51
CA PHE A 73 -2.99 18.04 4.70
C PHE A 73 -3.93 17.53 5.80
N PHE A 74 -4.27 18.39 6.77
CA PHE A 74 -5.31 18.11 7.75
C PHE A 74 -6.46 19.15 7.59
N PRO A 75 -7.71 18.74 7.91
CA PRO A 75 -8.13 17.39 8.33
C PRO A 75 -7.93 16.33 7.24
N ALA A 76 -7.69 15.10 7.69
CA ALA A 76 -7.45 13.96 6.80
C ALA A 76 -8.12 12.67 7.31
N TRP A 77 -8.56 11.85 6.37
CA TRP A 77 -8.81 10.44 6.59
C TRP A 77 -7.51 9.66 6.33
N MET A 78 -7.08 8.86 7.30
CA MET A 78 -5.93 7.97 7.17
C MET A 78 -6.40 6.55 7.45
N GLY A 79 -6.07 5.60 6.57
CA GLY A 79 -6.63 4.28 6.69
C GLY A 79 -6.15 3.31 5.63
N PHE A 80 -6.74 2.11 5.64
CA PHE A 80 -6.37 1.04 4.72
C PHE A 80 -7.58 0.31 4.15
N PHE A 81 -7.34 -0.38 3.04
CA PHE A 81 -8.20 -1.39 2.43
C PHE A 81 -7.48 -2.74 2.49
N ALA A 82 -8.13 -3.78 2.97
CA ALA A 82 -7.67 -5.15 2.81
C ALA A 82 -7.85 -5.60 1.35
N TYR A 83 -7.09 -6.59 0.92
CA TYR A 83 -7.21 -7.16 -0.43
C TYR A 83 -8.63 -7.64 -0.74
N GLU A 84 -9.29 -8.24 0.24
CA GLU A 84 -10.64 -8.79 0.10
C GLU A 84 -11.73 -7.71 -0.09
N PHE A 85 -11.42 -6.43 0.15
CA PHE A 85 -12.32 -5.33 -0.23
C PHE A 85 -12.66 -5.35 -1.73
N ALA A 86 -11.79 -5.92 -2.56
CA ALA A 86 -12.00 -6.08 -4.00
C ALA A 86 -13.30 -6.85 -4.36
N ARG A 87 -13.83 -7.69 -3.47
CA ARG A 87 -15.11 -8.38 -3.70
C ARG A 87 -16.29 -7.42 -3.88
N HIS A 88 -16.24 -6.24 -3.21
CA HIS A 88 -17.26 -5.21 -3.36
C HIS A 88 -17.16 -4.46 -4.69
N LEU A 89 -16.04 -4.63 -5.40
CA LEU A 89 -15.81 -4.15 -6.77
C LEU A 89 -16.15 -5.22 -7.82
N GLY A 90 -16.76 -6.35 -7.41
CA GLY A 90 -17.13 -7.46 -8.29
C GLY A 90 -15.96 -8.38 -8.65
N LEU A 91 -14.85 -8.33 -7.93
CA LEU A 91 -13.67 -9.16 -8.17
C LEU A 91 -13.64 -10.37 -7.21
N PRO A 92 -13.22 -11.55 -7.68
CA PRO A 92 -13.20 -12.76 -6.86
C PRO A 92 -12.09 -12.72 -5.81
N THR A 93 -12.45 -12.99 -4.56
CA THR A 93 -11.51 -13.11 -3.42
C THR A 93 -11.95 -14.23 -2.49
N HIS A 94 -11.07 -14.58 -1.55
CA HIS A 94 -11.48 -15.31 -0.34
C HIS A 94 -12.45 -14.47 0.51
N PRO A 95 -13.16 -15.10 1.48
CA PRO A 95 -13.79 -14.37 2.58
C PRO A 95 -12.76 -13.50 3.33
N PRO A 96 -13.19 -12.41 3.99
CA PRO A 96 -12.29 -11.57 4.77
C PRO A 96 -11.60 -12.32 5.90
N VAL A 97 -10.42 -11.81 6.31
CA VAL A 97 -9.71 -12.33 7.49
C VAL A 97 -10.52 -12.01 8.75
N PRO A 98 -10.86 -13.00 9.58
CA PRO A 98 -11.53 -12.76 10.85
C PRO A 98 -10.72 -11.79 11.74
N GLY A 99 -11.38 -10.81 12.34
CA GLY A 99 -10.74 -9.83 13.21
C GLY A 99 -10.06 -8.65 12.48
N LEU A 100 -9.92 -8.70 11.15
CA LEU A 100 -9.42 -7.59 10.34
C LEU A 100 -10.57 -6.93 9.58
N PRO A 101 -10.80 -5.61 9.69
CA PRO A 101 -11.77 -4.94 8.83
C PRO A 101 -11.36 -5.01 7.36
N GLU A 102 -12.35 -5.08 6.46
CA GLU A 102 -12.12 -5.02 5.01
C GLU A 102 -11.61 -3.65 4.57
N ALA A 103 -12.00 -2.59 5.30
CA ALA A 103 -11.42 -1.27 5.25
C ALA A 103 -11.59 -0.57 6.59
N ALA A 104 -10.62 0.23 6.98
CA ALA A 104 -10.73 1.08 8.17
C ALA A 104 -10.05 2.42 7.93
N PHE A 105 -10.75 3.50 8.26
CA PHE A 105 -10.27 4.87 8.14
C PHE A 105 -10.57 5.67 9.39
N PHE A 106 -9.61 6.47 9.81
CA PHE A 106 -9.72 7.36 10.95
C PHE A 106 -9.63 8.80 10.47
N TYR A 107 -10.56 9.63 10.91
CA TYR A 107 -10.58 11.06 10.62
C TYR A 107 -9.77 11.82 11.65
N TYR A 108 -8.66 12.41 11.24
CA TYR A 108 -7.79 13.24 12.06
C TYR A 108 -8.05 14.71 11.73
N PRO A 109 -8.63 15.49 12.67
CA PRO A 109 -8.83 16.92 12.48
C PRO A 109 -7.52 17.68 12.35
N GLU A 110 -6.47 17.21 13.04
CA GLU A 110 -5.15 17.84 13.09
C GLU A 110 -4.03 16.81 13.18
N GLY A 111 -2.84 17.25 12.81
CA GLY A 111 -1.64 16.42 12.84
C GLY A 111 -0.41 17.19 12.39
N PHE A 112 0.70 16.47 12.25
CA PHE A 112 1.92 16.99 11.67
C PHE A 112 2.04 16.54 10.21
N ALA A 113 2.35 17.49 9.33
CA ALA A 113 2.75 17.19 7.96
C ALA A 113 4.19 17.66 7.73
N PHE A 114 4.99 16.75 7.18
CA PHE A 114 6.38 17.02 6.81
C PHE A 114 6.53 16.81 5.30
N LEU A 115 7.02 17.82 4.60
CA LEU A 115 7.37 17.74 3.20
C LEU A 115 8.89 17.81 3.06
N GLU A 116 9.49 16.79 2.46
CA GLU A 116 10.95 16.67 2.35
C GLU A 116 11.68 16.76 3.71
N GLY A 117 11.06 16.25 4.77
CA GLY A 117 11.58 16.34 6.13
C GLY A 117 11.37 17.70 6.83
N ARG A 118 10.82 18.69 6.11
CA ARG A 118 10.49 20.00 6.70
C ARG A 118 9.05 20.02 7.21
N LEU A 119 8.84 20.51 8.40
CA LEU A 119 7.51 20.70 8.96
C LEU A 119 6.76 21.79 8.18
N VAL A 120 5.63 21.42 7.57
CA VAL A 120 4.77 22.33 6.78
C VAL A 120 3.41 22.56 7.42
N GLU A 121 2.95 21.65 8.29
CA GLU A 121 1.70 21.78 9.03
C GLU A 121 1.87 21.16 10.42
N ARG A 122 1.34 21.79 11.46
CA ARG A 122 1.40 21.33 12.84
C ARG A 122 0.05 21.45 13.52
N PRO A 123 -0.24 20.59 14.51
CA PRO A 123 -1.47 20.66 15.29
C PRO A 123 -1.46 21.86 16.25
N ALA A 124 -2.64 22.24 16.71
CA ALA A 124 -2.78 23.18 17.82
C ALA A 124 -2.31 22.56 19.15
N LEU A 125 -2.51 21.24 19.31
CA LEU A 125 -2.06 20.52 20.51
C LEU A 125 -0.53 20.49 20.58
N PRO A 126 0.10 21.04 21.64
CA PRO A 126 1.54 21.05 21.78
C PRO A 126 2.05 19.66 22.19
N ILE A 127 2.65 18.95 21.24
CA ILE A 127 3.31 17.66 21.47
C ILE A 127 4.81 17.84 21.27
N ARG A 128 5.60 17.43 22.26
CA ARG A 128 7.05 17.40 22.16
C ARG A 128 7.51 15.96 21.88
N PRO A 129 8.45 15.75 20.93
CA PRO A 129 8.97 14.42 20.68
C PRO A 129 9.66 13.88 21.95
N SER A 130 9.41 12.62 22.26
CA SER A 130 10.15 11.88 23.28
C SER A 130 11.10 10.89 22.61
N PRO A 131 12.30 10.65 23.16
CA PRO A 131 13.17 9.59 22.66
C PRO A 131 12.41 8.26 22.63
N TYR A 132 12.51 7.54 21.51
CA TYR A 132 11.94 6.20 21.39
C TYR A 132 13.03 5.20 21.01
N LEU A 133 13.28 4.26 21.89
CA LEU A 133 14.12 3.10 21.64
C LEU A 133 13.20 1.87 21.63
N PRO A 134 13.07 1.18 20.49
CA PRO A 134 12.20 0.01 20.42
C PRO A 134 12.70 -1.10 21.34
N PRO A 135 11.84 -1.71 22.16
CA PRO A 135 12.21 -2.86 22.99
C PRO A 135 12.66 -4.02 22.10
N PRO A 136 13.48 -4.97 22.64
CA PRO A 136 13.79 -6.18 21.89
C PRO A 136 12.50 -6.94 21.58
N LEU A 137 12.41 -7.46 20.34
CA LEU A 137 11.31 -8.34 19.98
C LEU A 137 11.56 -9.73 20.59
N PRO A 138 10.51 -10.39 21.10
CA PRO A 138 10.62 -11.78 21.52
C PRO A 138 10.95 -12.67 20.31
N PRO A 139 11.58 -13.83 20.52
CA PRO A 139 11.75 -14.80 19.46
C PRO A 139 10.38 -15.23 18.92
N LEU A 140 10.21 -15.17 17.61
CA LEU A 140 8.97 -15.54 16.92
C LEU A 140 9.15 -16.88 16.23
N ARG A 141 8.19 -17.77 16.44
CA ARG A 141 8.07 -18.98 15.62
C ARG A 141 7.19 -18.70 14.41
N LEU A 142 7.76 -18.89 13.23
CA LEU A 142 7.05 -18.73 11.98
C LEU A 142 6.37 -20.03 11.56
N TYR A 143 5.14 -19.91 11.10
CA TYR A 143 4.34 -21.00 10.54
C TYR A 143 4.00 -20.66 9.10
N SER A 144 4.18 -21.62 8.20
CA SER A 144 3.76 -21.49 6.81
C SER A 144 2.34 -22.04 6.66
N ASP A 145 1.47 -21.28 6.03
CA ASP A 145 0.12 -21.75 5.64
C ASP A 145 0.13 -22.50 4.31
N TYR A 146 1.24 -22.45 3.57
CA TYR A 146 1.36 -23.03 2.26
C TYR A 146 2.54 -24.02 2.21
N PRO A 147 2.30 -25.32 2.41
CA PRO A 147 3.34 -26.33 2.31
C PRO A 147 4.04 -26.28 0.95
N LYS A 148 5.36 -26.45 0.94
CA LYS A 148 6.18 -26.31 -0.29
C LYS A 148 5.65 -27.12 -1.47
N ALA A 149 5.22 -28.35 -1.25
CA ALA A 149 4.68 -29.21 -2.33
C ALA A 149 3.44 -28.57 -2.98
N ARG A 150 2.49 -28.11 -2.16
CA ARG A 150 1.27 -27.44 -2.64
C ARG A 150 1.57 -26.13 -3.36
N PHE A 151 2.54 -25.33 -2.87
CA PHE A 151 2.96 -24.12 -3.55
C PHE A 151 3.54 -24.42 -4.94
N LEU A 152 4.39 -25.46 -5.04
CA LEU A 152 4.97 -25.87 -6.34
C LEU A 152 3.91 -26.41 -7.30
N GLU A 153 2.87 -27.09 -6.81
CA GLU A 153 1.70 -27.50 -7.61
C GLU A 153 0.97 -26.26 -8.15
N GLY A 154 0.71 -25.27 -7.28
CA GLY A 154 0.11 -24.00 -7.66
C GLY A 154 0.91 -23.27 -8.75
N VAL A 155 2.25 -23.25 -8.63
CA VAL A 155 3.12 -22.67 -9.67
C VAL A 155 2.98 -23.41 -11.00
N ARG A 156 2.93 -24.75 -10.99
CA ARG A 156 2.73 -25.54 -12.21
C ARG A 156 1.38 -25.26 -12.85
N GLU A 157 0.33 -25.17 -12.04
CA GLU A 157 -1.02 -24.83 -12.51
C GLU A 157 -1.03 -23.44 -13.18
N VAL A 158 -0.38 -22.44 -12.57
CA VAL A 158 -0.22 -21.12 -13.19
C VAL A 158 0.53 -21.20 -14.50
N GLN A 159 1.61 -21.97 -14.57
CA GLN A 159 2.37 -22.15 -15.83
C GLN A 159 1.51 -22.78 -16.94
N GLU A 160 0.65 -23.76 -16.62
CA GLU A 160 -0.28 -24.34 -17.59
C GLU A 160 -1.31 -23.31 -18.06
N ARG A 161 -1.87 -22.49 -17.17
CA ARG A 161 -2.79 -21.41 -17.55
C ARG A 161 -2.12 -20.36 -18.44
N ILE A 162 -0.84 -20.07 -18.22
CA ILE A 162 -0.05 -19.18 -19.09
C ILE A 162 0.16 -19.82 -20.47
N ARG A 163 0.54 -21.11 -20.54
CA ARG A 163 0.72 -21.83 -21.82
C ARG A 163 -0.58 -21.91 -22.61
N ALA A 164 -1.70 -22.05 -21.91
CA ALA A 164 -3.04 -22.08 -22.51
C ALA A 164 -3.55 -20.68 -22.92
N GLY A 165 -2.80 -19.61 -22.64
CA GLY A 165 -3.19 -18.23 -22.96
C GLY A 165 -4.33 -17.67 -22.10
N VAL A 166 -4.67 -18.33 -20.97
CA VAL A 166 -5.74 -17.90 -20.06
C VAL A 166 -5.30 -16.70 -19.22
N VAL A 167 -4.05 -16.68 -18.82
CA VAL A 167 -3.42 -15.59 -18.07
C VAL A 167 -2.05 -15.27 -18.64
N TYR A 168 -1.59 -14.04 -18.47
CA TYR A 168 -0.23 -13.63 -18.89
C TYR A 168 0.77 -13.68 -17.76
N GLN A 169 0.33 -13.32 -16.56
CA GLN A 169 1.13 -13.30 -15.34
C GLN A 169 0.23 -13.50 -14.13
N VAL A 170 0.71 -14.24 -13.14
CA VAL A 170 0.06 -14.40 -11.82
C VAL A 170 1.09 -14.18 -10.72
N ASN A 171 0.79 -13.32 -9.79
CA ASN A 171 1.57 -13.15 -8.57
C ASN A 171 1.00 -14.06 -7.48
N LEU A 172 1.49 -15.30 -7.41
CA LEU A 172 1.10 -16.27 -6.40
C LEU A 172 1.87 -16.02 -5.11
N SER A 173 1.18 -15.85 -3.99
CA SER A 173 1.78 -15.50 -2.72
C SER A 173 1.92 -16.67 -1.75
N HIS A 174 2.80 -16.49 -0.78
CA HIS A 174 3.05 -17.44 0.31
C HIS A 174 2.96 -16.70 1.65
N ARG A 175 1.97 -17.08 2.45
CA ARG A 175 1.73 -16.45 3.76
C ARG A 175 2.48 -17.18 4.88
N PHE A 176 3.17 -16.38 5.71
CA PHE A 176 3.70 -16.81 6.99
C PHE A 176 2.94 -16.15 8.12
N ARG A 177 2.75 -16.90 9.20
CA ARG A 177 2.16 -16.42 10.44
C ARG A 177 3.14 -16.57 11.59
N ALA A 178 3.06 -15.67 12.55
CA ALA A 178 3.74 -15.78 13.83
C ALA A 178 2.72 -15.63 14.96
N GLN A 179 2.93 -16.32 16.07
CA GLN A 179 2.16 -16.14 17.29
C GLN A 179 2.96 -15.32 18.30
N GLY A 180 2.30 -14.38 18.96
CA GLY A 180 2.89 -13.54 20.00
C GLY A 180 2.24 -12.17 20.04
N ALA A 181 2.20 -11.57 21.22
CA ALA A 181 1.81 -10.18 21.38
C ALA A 181 3.01 -9.29 21.08
N LEU A 182 2.99 -8.61 19.95
CA LEU A 182 4.04 -7.68 19.54
C LEU A 182 3.50 -6.25 19.59
N ASP A 183 4.34 -5.33 20.08
CA ASP A 183 4.03 -3.91 19.96
C ASP A 183 4.18 -3.46 18.49
N PRO A 184 3.11 -2.99 17.83
CA PRO A 184 3.17 -2.55 16.43
C PRO A 184 4.17 -1.43 16.19
N LEU A 185 4.36 -0.53 17.17
CA LEU A 185 5.35 0.54 17.07
C LEU A 185 6.79 -0.02 17.08
N ALA A 186 7.06 -1.05 17.91
CA ALA A 186 8.37 -1.68 17.95
C ALA A 186 8.67 -2.42 16.63
N LEU A 187 7.68 -3.11 16.06
CA LEU A 187 7.78 -3.72 14.72
C LEU A 187 8.06 -2.66 13.65
N TYR A 188 7.28 -1.59 13.65
CA TYR A 188 7.45 -0.50 12.70
C TYR A 188 8.83 0.14 12.79
N ALA A 189 9.31 0.43 13.99
CA ALA A 189 10.63 1.05 14.19
C ALA A 189 11.77 0.17 13.65
N ARG A 190 11.68 -1.15 13.80
CA ARG A 190 12.66 -2.09 13.25
C ARG A 190 12.57 -2.21 11.74
N LEU A 191 11.36 -2.34 11.20
CA LEU A 191 11.13 -2.36 9.76
C LEU A 191 11.67 -1.07 9.12
N ARG A 192 11.40 0.08 9.74
CA ARG A 192 11.88 1.39 9.33
C ARG A 192 13.41 1.48 9.28
N ALA A 193 14.09 0.90 10.26
CA ALA A 193 15.55 0.90 10.31
C ALA A 193 16.18 -0.03 9.27
N GLN A 194 15.56 -1.18 9.01
CA GLN A 194 16.08 -2.19 8.09
C GLN A 194 15.72 -1.91 6.62
N ASN A 195 14.53 -1.36 6.38
CA ASN A 195 13.97 -1.18 5.04
C ASN A 195 13.26 0.18 4.90
N PRO A 196 14.00 1.29 4.98
CA PRO A 196 13.43 2.62 4.75
C PRO A 196 12.85 2.69 3.34
N SER A 197 11.57 3.06 3.25
CA SER A 197 10.80 3.02 2.01
C SER A 197 9.92 4.26 1.85
N PRO A 198 9.53 4.63 0.62
CA PRO A 198 8.81 5.88 0.37
C PRO A 198 7.35 5.92 0.85
N PHE A 199 6.73 4.77 1.07
CA PHE A 199 5.31 4.67 1.46
C PHE A 199 5.11 3.79 2.69
N MET A 200 5.86 4.09 3.75
CA MET A 200 5.75 3.39 5.03
C MET A 200 4.53 3.86 5.82
N GLY A 201 4.05 3.02 6.74
CA GLY A 201 2.96 3.42 7.62
C GLY A 201 2.72 2.49 8.80
N LEU A 202 2.11 3.06 9.81
CA LEU A 202 1.64 2.39 11.02
C LEU A 202 0.23 2.86 11.32
N LEU A 203 -0.70 1.91 11.36
CA LEU A 203 -2.09 2.13 11.69
C LEU A 203 -2.54 1.09 12.71
N GLU A 204 -3.13 1.53 13.81
CA GLU A 204 -3.62 0.67 14.88
C GLU A 204 -5.12 0.87 15.09
N GLY A 205 -5.88 -0.22 15.18
CA GLY A 205 -7.29 -0.23 15.55
C GLY A 205 -7.56 -1.07 16.80
N GLU A 206 -8.81 -1.38 17.05
CA GLU A 206 -9.21 -2.24 18.18
C GLU A 206 -8.99 -3.70 17.82
N GLY A 207 -7.94 -4.32 18.38
CA GLY A 207 -7.60 -5.71 18.15
C GLY A 207 -6.84 -5.99 16.84
N TRP A 208 -6.46 -4.94 16.09
CA TRP A 208 -5.69 -5.12 14.87
C TRP A 208 -4.67 -4.00 14.66
N ALA A 209 -3.65 -4.30 13.88
CA ALA A 209 -2.67 -3.31 13.43
C ALA A 209 -2.15 -3.64 12.03
N VAL A 210 -1.78 -2.60 11.28
CA VAL A 210 -1.09 -2.69 9.98
C VAL A 210 0.24 -1.96 10.07
N VAL A 211 1.32 -2.68 9.77
CA VAL A 211 2.70 -2.18 9.77
C VAL A 211 3.25 -2.33 8.36
N SER A 212 3.56 -1.23 7.70
CA SER A 212 3.95 -1.22 6.28
C SER A 212 5.31 -0.61 6.04
N GLY A 213 6.14 -1.31 5.25
CA GLY A 213 7.39 -0.83 4.66
C GLY A 213 7.32 -0.76 3.13
N SER A 214 6.18 -0.36 2.59
CA SER A 214 5.93 -0.40 1.15
C SER A 214 6.82 0.56 0.35
N PRO A 215 7.42 0.08 -0.74
CA PRO A 215 8.12 0.93 -1.72
C PRO A 215 7.21 1.42 -2.86
N GLU A 216 5.98 0.92 -2.98
CA GLU A 216 5.17 1.05 -4.19
C GLU A 216 3.88 1.85 -3.95
N ARG A 217 3.59 2.78 -4.87
CA ARG A 217 2.34 3.53 -4.91
C ARG A 217 1.30 2.82 -5.75
N LEU A 218 0.10 2.66 -5.20
CA LEU A 218 -1.06 2.25 -5.99
C LEU A 218 -1.51 3.39 -6.89
N PHE A 219 -1.87 4.53 -6.31
CA PHE A 219 -2.13 5.76 -7.04
C PHE A 219 -2.06 7.00 -6.15
N ARG A 220 -1.86 8.15 -6.79
CA ARG A 220 -2.05 9.47 -6.21
C ARG A 220 -3.04 10.27 -7.06
N LYS A 221 -4.03 10.89 -6.39
CA LYS A 221 -5.01 11.78 -7.03
C LYS A 221 -4.90 13.18 -6.44
N VAL A 222 -4.63 14.17 -7.30
CA VAL A 222 -4.59 15.58 -6.91
C VAL A 222 -5.42 16.38 -7.92
N GLY A 223 -6.55 16.92 -7.48
CA GLY A 223 -7.51 17.49 -8.41
C GLY A 223 -7.95 16.48 -9.47
N ALA A 224 -7.85 16.84 -10.71
CA ALA A 224 -8.15 15.96 -11.85
C ALA A 224 -7.02 14.99 -12.22
N ARG A 225 -5.81 15.21 -11.73
CA ARG A 225 -4.64 14.39 -12.09
C ARG A 225 -4.57 13.12 -11.24
N VAL A 226 -4.41 11.98 -11.90
CA VAL A 226 -4.13 10.69 -11.28
C VAL A 226 -2.83 10.14 -11.84
N LEU A 227 -2.00 9.60 -10.97
CA LEU A 227 -0.77 8.90 -11.36
C LEU A 227 -0.62 7.58 -10.61
N THR A 228 0.03 6.62 -11.25
CA THR A 228 0.45 5.35 -10.67
C THR A 228 1.89 5.08 -11.05
N ARG A 229 2.61 4.30 -10.20
CA ARG A 229 4.05 4.12 -10.35
C ARG A 229 4.44 2.66 -10.15
N PRO A 230 4.34 1.84 -11.21
CA PRO A 230 4.68 0.43 -11.14
C PRO A 230 6.18 0.21 -10.93
N ILE A 231 6.48 -0.80 -10.14
CA ILE A 231 7.82 -1.31 -9.90
C ILE A 231 7.88 -2.74 -10.43
N ALA A 232 8.83 -3.03 -11.33
CA ALA A 232 9.15 -4.39 -11.76
C ALA A 232 10.59 -4.46 -12.25
N GLY A 233 11.24 -5.58 -11.96
CA GLY A 233 12.67 -5.73 -12.16
C GLY A 233 13.46 -5.30 -10.94
N THR A 234 14.39 -6.15 -10.51
CA THR A 234 15.16 -5.94 -9.29
C THR A 234 16.57 -6.47 -9.45
N ARG A 235 17.54 -5.70 -8.94
CA ARG A 235 18.92 -6.13 -8.72
C ARG A 235 19.35 -5.76 -7.30
N PRO A 236 20.25 -6.52 -6.68
CA PRO A 236 20.86 -6.10 -5.43
C PRO A 236 21.69 -4.84 -5.64
N ARG A 237 22.00 -4.14 -4.55
CA ARG A 237 23.00 -3.07 -4.56
C ARG A 237 24.40 -3.67 -4.67
N GLY A 238 25.25 -3.03 -5.43
CA GLY A 238 26.69 -3.35 -5.51
C GLY A 238 27.39 -3.01 -4.19
N ARG A 239 28.49 -3.69 -3.91
CA ARG A 239 29.35 -3.38 -2.76
C ARG A 239 30.20 -2.12 -3.01
N GLU A 240 30.50 -1.85 -4.27
CA GLU A 240 31.24 -0.70 -4.75
C GLU A 240 30.46 -0.03 -5.88
N GLU A 241 30.78 1.24 -6.15
CA GLU A 241 30.11 2.05 -7.17
C GLU A 241 30.18 1.41 -8.57
N ALA A 242 31.32 0.84 -8.92
CA ALA A 242 31.50 0.16 -10.21
C ALA A 242 30.59 -1.08 -10.36
N GLU A 243 30.42 -1.86 -9.29
CA GLU A 243 29.50 -2.99 -9.27
C GLU A 243 28.04 -2.53 -9.34
N ASP A 244 27.70 -1.46 -8.62
CA ASP A 244 26.38 -0.85 -8.62
C ASP A 244 25.96 -0.39 -10.02
N LEU A 245 26.85 0.29 -10.73
CA LEU A 245 26.63 0.73 -12.10
C LEU A 245 26.48 -0.44 -13.07
N ARG A 246 27.28 -1.50 -12.94
CA ARG A 246 27.17 -2.71 -13.76
C ARG A 246 25.82 -3.42 -13.55
N LEU A 247 25.37 -3.53 -12.31
CA LEU A 247 24.08 -4.14 -11.98
C LEU A 247 22.90 -3.30 -12.50
N GLU A 248 23.04 -1.97 -12.50
CA GLU A 248 22.06 -1.07 -13.10
C GLU A 248 22.00 -1.24 -14.62
N GLU A 249 23.14 -1.30 -15.30
CA GLU A 249 23.21 -1.53 -16.73
C GLU A 249 22.61 -2.90 -17.11
N GLU A 250 22.91 -3.95 -16.32
CA GLU A 250 22.31 -5.28 -16.46
C GLU A 250 20.80 -5.23 -16.33
N LEU A 251 20.26 -4.48 -15.35
CA LEU A 251 18.83 -4.32 -15.15
C LEU A 251 18.18 -3.59 -16.33
N LEU A 252 18.78 -2.50 -16.79
CA LEU A 252 18.27 -1.70 -17.91
C LEU A 252 18.32 -2.43 -19.25
N SER A 253 19.35 -3.25 -19.47
CA SER A 253 19.55 -3.99 -20.72
C SER A 253 18.85 -5.34 -20.79
N SER A 254 18.32 -5.86 -19.66
CA SER A 254 17.66 -7.16 -19.59
C SER A 254 16.37 -7.20 -20.43
N PRO A 255 16.31 -7.98 -21.53
CA PRO A 255 15.11 -8.07 -22.36
C PRO A 255 13.91 -8.62 -21.57
N LYS A 256 14.15 -9.56 -20.64
CA LYS A 256 13.12 -10.16 -19.79
C LYS A 256 12.49 -9.11 -18.86
N GLU A 257 13.32 -8.38 -18.11
CA GLU A 257 12.86 -7.36 -17.17
C GLU A 257 12.11 -6.24 -17.89
N ARG A 258 12.61 -5.81 -19.04
CA ARG A 258 11.95 -4.79 -19.88
C ARG A 258 10.61 -5.26 -20.42
N ALA A 259 10.50 -6.49 -20.89
CA ALA A 259 9.25 -7.05 -21.42
C ALA A 259 8.20 -7.19 -20.30
N GLU A 260 8.58 -7.71 -19.14
CA GLU A 260 7.72 -7.82 -17.98
C GLU A 260 7.23 -6.44 -17.50
N HIS A 261 8.15 -5.49 -17.37
CA HIS A 261 7.83 -4.13 -16.94
C HIS A 261 6.92 -3.41 -17.95
N ALA A 262 7.18 -3.55 -19.25
CA ALA A 262 6.35 -2.97 -20.30
C ALA A 262 4.90 -3.50 -20.24
N MET A 263 4.73 -4.80 -19.98
CA MET A 263 3.40 -5.41 -19.80
C MET A 263 2.66 -4.81 -18.59
N LEU A 264 3.35 -4.58 -17.47
CA LEU A 264 2.75 -3.96 -16.28
C LEU A 264 2.40 -2.49 -16.53
N VAL A 265 3.24 -1.75 -17.23
CA VAL A 265 2.94 -0.36 -17.65
C VAL A 265 1.69 -0.34 -18.53
N ASP A 266 1.56 -1.25 -19.48
CA ASP A 266 0.38 -1.32 -20.35
C ASP A 266 -0.88 -1.69 -19.57
N LEU A 267 -0.78 -2.64 -18.63
CA LEU A 267 -1.88 -2.99 -17.73
C LEU A 267 -2.38 -1.76 -16.96
N LEU A 268 -1.47 -0.97 -16.37
CA LEU A 268 -1.84 0.22 -15.61
C LEU A 268 -2.36 1.36 -16.50
N ARG A 269 -1.84 1.50 -17.72
CA ARG A 269 -2.43 2.40 -18.72
C ARG A 269 -3.88 2.03 -19.02
N ASN A 270 -4.15 0.74 -19.24
CA ASN A 270 -5.49 0.22 -19.49
C ASN A 270 -6.40 0.42 -18.29
N ASP A 271 -5.93 0.15 -17.07
CA ASP A 271 -6.71 0.38 -15.85
C ASP A 271 -7.04 1.87 -15.64
N LEU A 272 -6.06 2.75 -15.82
CA LEU A 272 -6.27 4.19 -15.70
C LEU A 272 -7.18 4.74 -16.82
N ALA A 273 -7.09 4.18 -18.03
CA ALA A 273 -7.91 4.60 -19.17
C ALA A 273 -9.42 4.38 -18.95
N LYS A 274 -9.82 3.46 -18.05
CA LYS A 274 -11.24 3.22 -17.69
C LYS A 274 -11.91 4.46 -17.09
N VAL A 275 -11.13 5.33 -16.44
CA VAL A 275 -11.63 6.51 -15.71
C VAL A 275 -11.01 7.83 -16.19
N ALA A 276 -9.96 7.78 -16.98
CA ALA A 276 -9.30 8.97 -17.51
C ALA A 276 -10.06 9.59 -18.69
N LEU A 277 -9.91 10.89 -18.86
CA LEU A 277 -10.39 11.57 -20.05
C LEU A 277 -9.66 11.04 -21.30
N PRO A 278 -10.35 10.82 -22.41
CA PRO A 278 -9.76 10.32 -23.65
C PRO A 278 -8.51 11.10 -24.07
N GLY A 279 -7.44 10.37 -24.43
CA GLY A 279 -6.18 10.95 -24.91
C GLY A 279 -5.29 11.58 -23.83
N THR A 280 -5.66 11.46 -22.53
CA THR A 280 -4.86 12.06 -21.44
C THR A 280 -3.92 11.08 -20.76
N VAL A 281 -4.09 9.77 -20.97
CA VAL A 281 -3.21 8.76 -20.37
C VAL A 281 -1.85 8.79 -21.05
N ARG A 282 -0.80 8.99 -20.25
CA ARG A 282 0.60 9.10 -20.73
C ARG A 282 1.55 8.33 -19.82
N VAL A 283 2.59 7.76 -20.41
CA VAL A 283 3.77 7.28 -19.70
C VAL A 283 4.74 8.45 -19.62
N ARG A 284 4.97 8.99 -18.42
CA ARG A 284 5.87 10.13 -18.20
C ARG A 284 7.31 9.71 -18.06
N GLU A 285 7.53 8.63 -17.32
CA GLU A 285 8.84 8.02 -17.12
C GLU A 285 8.73 6.56 -17.51
N LEU A 286 9.70 6.07 -18.26
CA LEU A 286 9.75 4.69 -18.69
C LEU A 286 11.15 4.14 -18.38
N PHE A 287 11.21 3.02 -17.65
CA PHE A 287 12.44 2.31 -17.30
C PHE A 287 13.47 3.17 -16.54
N THR A 288 13.01 3.92 -15.53
CA THR A 288 13.90 4.65 -14.61
C THR A 288 14.39 3.72 -13.51
N VAL A 289 15.66 3.79 -13.14
CA VAL A 289 16.18 3.01 -12.00
C VAL A 289 16.10 3.82 -10.71
N GLU A 290 15.44 3.25 -9.71
CA GLU A 290 15.45 3.77 -8.33
C GLU A 290 16.33 2.88 -7.45
N ARG A 291 17.27 3.51 -6.73
CA ARG A 291 18.20 2.83 -5.82
C ARG A 291 17.72 2.95 -4.38
N TYR A 292 17.43 1.81 -3.76
CA TYR A 292 17.07 1.68 -2.35
C TYR A 292 18.27 1.22 -1.52
N ALA A 293 18.08 1.01 -0.21
CA ALA A 293 19.16 0.63 0.69
C ALA A 293 19.84 -0.70 0.29
N HIS A 294 19.07 -1.69 -0.15
CA HIS A 294 19.56 -3.05 -0.43
C HIS A 294 19.34 -3.52 -1.86
N VAL A 295 18.49 -2.83 -2.61
CA VAL A 295 18.11 -3.21 -3.97
C VAL A 295 17.97 -1.97 -4.83
N MET A 296 18.01 -2.18 -6.15
CA MET A 296 17.57 -1.20 -7.14
C MET A 296 16.40 -1.79 -7.94
N HIS A 297 15.48 -0.94 -8.34
CA HIS A 297 14.28 -1.33 -9.06
C HIS A 297 14.13 -0.55 -10.36
N LEU A 298 13.54 -1.23 -11.35
CA LEU A 298 13.05 -0.59 -12.55
C LEU A 298 11.66 -0.04 -12.29
N VAL A 299 11.47 1.24 -12.57
CA VAL A 299 10.25 1.98 -12.25
C VAL A 299 9.77 2.76 -13.47
N SER A 300 8.46 2.90 -13.61
CA SER A 300 7.85 3.79 -14.60
C SER A 300 6.76 4.63 -13.94
N GLU A 301 6.32 5.71 -14.61
CA GLU A 301 5.20 6.52 -14.15
C GLU A 301 4.15 6.63 -15.25
N VAL A 302 2.91 6.32 -14.90
CA VAL A 302 1.74 6.49 -15.76
C VAL A 302 0.82 7.53 -15.14
N GLU A 303 0.39 8.52 -15.90
CA GLU A 303 -0.55 9.53 -15.45
C GLU A 303 -1.73 9.68 -16.41
N GLY A 304 -2.81 10.27 -15.91
CA GLY A 304 -3.97 10.67 -16.67
C GLY A 304 -4.76 11.74 -15.94
N TYR A 305 -5.69 12.36 -16.64
CA TYR A 305 -6.61 13.33 -16.06
C TYR A 305 -8.01 12.75 -16.05
N THR A 306 -8.76 13.00 -14.97
CA THR A 306 -10.08 12.41 -14.77
C THR A 306 -11.05 13.37 -14.09
N ARG A 307 -12.35 13.19 -14.37
CA ARG A 307 -13.46 13.78 -13.60
C ARG A 307 -14.10 12.77 -12.64
N ALA A 308 -13.59 11.53 -12.65
CA ALA A 308 -14.09 10.46 -11.80
C ALA A 308 -13.87 10.78 -10.32
N SER A 309 -14.78 10.30 -9.48
CA SER A 309 -14.67 10.33 -8.02
C SER A 309 -13.49 9.50 -7.52
N LEU A 310 -13.14 9.65 -6.25
CA LEU A 310 -12.11 8.84 -5.62
C LEU A 310 -12.45 7.34 -5.71
N GLY A 311 -13.72 6.98 -5.47
CA GLY A 311 -14.19 5.60 -5.52
C GLY A 311 -14.05 4.98 -6.89
N GLU A 312 -14.39 5.70 -7.96
CA GLU A 312 -14.23 5.22 -9.33
C GLU A 312 -12.76 5.02 -9.71
N VAL A 313 -11.87 5.96 -9.33
CA VAL A 313 -10.42 5.82 -9.53
C VAL A 313 -9.87 4.61 -8.76
N PHE A 314 -10.30 4.46 -7.50
CA PHE A 314 -9.92 3.30 -6.70
C PHE A 314 -10.38 1.99 -7.35
N ALA A 315 -11.63 1.89 -7.76
CA ALA A 315 -12.19 0.70 -8.39
C ALA A 315 -11.47 0.31 -9.69
N ALA A 316 -10.99 1.28 -10.46
CA ALA A 316 -10.24 1.02 -11.68
C ALA A 316 -8.84 0.45 -11.41
N LEU A 317 -8.17 0.90 -10.34
CA LEU A 317 -6.77 0.59 -10.08
C LEU A 317 -6.55 -0.50 -9.01
N PHE A 318 -7.52 -0.72 -8.10
CA PHE A 318 -7.42 -1.69 -7.01
C PHE A 318 -8.00 -3.07 -7.37
N PRO A 319 -7.37 -4.17 -6.91
CA PRO A 319 -6.01 -4.22 -6.41
C PRO A 319 -4.99 -3.99 -7.52
N GLY A 320 -3.76 -3.60 -7.13
CA GLY A 320 -2.71 -3.29 -8.09
C GLY A 320 -2.36 -4.44 -9.04
N GLY A 321 -2.14 -4.14 -10.30
CA GLY A 321 -1.79 -5.15 -11.29
C GLY A 321 -0.44 -5.82 -11.04
N THR A 322 0.51 -5.09 -10.45
CA THR A 322 1.85 -5.58 -10.11
C THR A 322 1.86 -6.70 -9.07
N ILE A 323 0.81 -6.78 -8.24
CA ILE A 323 0.68 -7.77 -7.15
C ILE A 323 -0.43 -8.80 -7.39
N THR A 324 -1.13 -8.71 -8.49
CA THR A 324 -2.13 -9.69 -8.95
C THR A 324 -1.70 -10.34 -10.24
N GLY A 325 -1.69 -9.62 -11.33
CA GLY A 325 -1.36 -10.06 -12.69
C GLY A 325 -2.37 -9.61 -13.72
N ALA A 326 -2.37 -10.26 -14.89
CA ALA A 326 -3.20 -9.91 -16.02
C ALA A 326 -3.75 -11.17 -16.73
N PRO A 327 -5.02 -11.16 -17.19
CA PRO A 327 -6.10 -10.20 -16.93
C PRO A 327 -6.59 -10.24 -15.48
N LYS A 328 -6.91 -9.08 -14.90
CA LYS A 328 -7.13 -8.93 -13.44
C LYS A 328 -8.17 -9.90 -12.86
N GLY A 329 -9.37 -9.97 -13.41
CA GLY A 329 -10.44 -10.85 -12.91
C GLY A 329 -10.03 -12.33 -12.93
N THR A 330 -9.55 -12.82 -14.06
CA THR A 330 -9.14 -14.23 -14.26
C THR A 330 -7.97 -14.60 -13.34
N VAL A 331 -7.03 -13.69 -13.18
CA VAL A 331 -5.89 -13.90 -12.27
C VAL A 331 -6.34 -13.94 -10.81
N MET A 332 -7.30 -13.10 -10.42
CA MET A 332 -7.81 -13.12 -9.04
C MET A 332 -8.62 -14.37 -8.74
N GLU A 333 -9.29 -14.98 -9.72
CA GLU A 333 -9.86 -16.33 -9.60
C GLU A 333 -8.76 -17.37 -9.32
N ALA A 334 -7.69 -17.35 -10.10
CA ALA A 334 -6.58 -18.26 -9.90
C ALA A 334 -5.93 -18.09 -8.52
N ILE A 335 -5.73 -16.87 -8.06
CA ILE A 335 -5.21 -16.56 -6.72
C ILE A 335 -6.14 -17.13 -5.65
N ARG A 336 -7.44 -16.89 -5.73
CA ARG A 336 -8.43 -17.43 -4.78
C ARG A 336 -8.41 -18.96 -4.74
N ASP A 337 -8.28 -19.61 -5.88
CA ASP A 337 -8.36 -21.07 -5.97
C ASP A 337 -7.05 -21.76 -5.52
N LEU A 338 -5.92 -21.12 -5.72
CA LEU A 338 -4.60 -21.69 -5.45
C LEU A 338 -4.02 -21.29 -4.09
N GLU A 339 -4.26 -20.10 -3.61
CA GLU A 339 -3.81 -19.67 -2.28
C GLU A 339 -4.71 -20.28 -1.20
N PRO A 340 -4.15 -20.87 -0.13
CA PRO A 340 -4.93 -21.60 0.87
C PRO A 340 -5.67 -20.69 1.85
N ALA A 341 -5.42 -19.37 1.80
CA ALA A 341 -5.91 -18.43 2.80
C ALA A 341 -6.06 -17.00 2.23
N PRO A 342 -6.94 -16.18 2.84
CA PRO A 342 -7.09 -14.79 2.46
C PRO A 342 -5.80 -13.99 2.66
N ARG A 343 -5.59 -12.98 1.85
CA ARG A 343 -4.40 -12.11 1.91
C ARG A 343 -4.47 -11.08 3.05
N GLY A 344 -5.67 -10.64 3.41
CA GLY A 344 -5.87 -9.61 4.43
C GLY A 344 -5.30 -8.26 4.02
N ALA A 345 -4.50 -7.63 4.88
CA ALA A 345 -3.87 -6.37 4.53
C ALA A 345 -2.80 -6.52 3.44
N TYR A 346 -2.16 -7.68 3.30
CA TYR A 346 -1.18 -7.93 2.24
C TYR A 346 -1.80 -7.72 0.87
N THR A 347 -1.13 -6.94 0.00
CA THR A 347 -1.62 -6.53 -1.32
C THR A 347 -2.91 -5.71 -1.34
N GLY A 348 -3.37 -5.30 -0.16
CA GLY A 348 -4.30 -4.20 0.02
C GLY A 348 -3.63 -2.84 -0.19
N SER A 349 -4.15 -1.81 0.43
CA SER A 349 -3.66 -0.44 0.25
C SER A 349 -3.79 0.37 1.54
N LEU A 350 -2.76 1.13 1.88
CA LEU A 350 -2.73 2.06 3.01
C LEU A 350 -2.47 3.47 2.48
N GLY A 351 -3.18 4.47 3.00
CA GLY A 351 -2.99 5.83 2.54
C GLY A 351 -3.84 6.86 3.25
N TYR A 352 -4.03 7.99 2.60
CA TYR A 352 -4.79 9.10 3.12
C TYR A 352 -5.65 9.78 2.06
N VAL A 353 -6.68 10.51 2.54
CA VAL A 353 -7.48 11.46 1.77
C VAL A 353 -7.54 12.77 2.53
N SER A 354 -7.17 13.87 1.90
CA SER A 354 -7.11 15.21 2.47
C SER A 354 -7.53 16.27 1.47
N GLY A 355 -7.58 17.52 1.88
CA GLY A 355 -7.82 18.64 0.97
C GLY A 355 -6.71 18.86 -0.08
N ARG A 356 -5.56 18.23 0.11
CA ARG A 356 -4.43 18.22 -0.84
C ARG A 356 -4.46 17.04 -1.80
N GLY A 357 -5.46 16.17 -1.72
CA GLY A 357 -5.62 14.99 -2.54
C GLY A 357 -5.55 13.69 -1.76
N ALA A 358 -5.41 12.60 -2.48
CA ALA A 358 -5.29 11.24 -1.95
C ALA A 358 -4.02 10.57 -2.45
N ASP A 359 -3.39 9.77 -1.59
CA ASP A 359 -2.21 8.97 -1.94
C ASP A 359 -2.29 7.62 -1.23
N PHE A 360 -2.23 6.54 -2.00
CA PHE A 360 -2.39 5.18 -1.54
C PHE A 360 -1.23 4.31 -2.02
N ASN A 361 -0.68 3.51 -1.11
CA ASN A 361 0.36 2.53 -1.41
C ASN A 361 -0.23 1.18 -1.81
N ILE A 362 0.64 0.24 -2.16
CA ILE A 362 0.36 -1.19 -2.21
C ILE A 362 0.99 -1.82 -0.98
N LEU A 363 0.20 -2.53 -0.16
CA LEU A 363 0.68 -3.15 1.07
C LEU A 363 1.52 -4.41 0.77
N ILE A 364 2.78 -4.16 0.40
CA ILE A 364 3.86 -5.16 0.28
C ILE A 364 4.97 -4.82 1.27
N ARG A 365 5.83 -5.77 1.61
CA ARG A 365 6.80 -5.63 2.70
C ARG A 365 6.12 -5.17 3.99
N SER A 366 4.95 -5.75 4.24
CA SER A 366 4.02 -5.31 5.27
C SER A 366 3.59 -6.48 6.13
N MET A 367 3.16 -6.18 7.35
CA MET A 367 2.64 -7.14 8.31
C MET A 367 1.32 -6.61 8.86
N TYR A 368 0.44 -7.52 9.28
CA TYR A 368 -0.73 -7.14 10.07
C TYR A 368 -0.91 -8.09 11.26
N GLN A 369 -1.57 -7.59 12.27
CA GLN A 369 -1.95 -8.33 13.49
C GLN A 369 -3.49 -8.34 13.59
N VAL A 370 -4.03 -9.42 14.13
CA VAL A 370 -5.44 -9.61 14.48
C VAL A 370 -5.55 -10.41 15.76
#